data_1ec4b95430383e6ee1657a1a6e45284f
#
_entry.id   1ec4b95430383e6ee1657a1a6e45284f
#
_cell.length_a   1.000
_cell.length_b   1.000
_cell.length_c   1.000
_cell.angle_alpha   90.00
_cell.angle_beta   90.00
_cell.angle_gamma   90.00
#
_symmetry.space_group_name_H-M   'P 1'
#
loop_
_entity.id
_entity.type
_entity.pdbx_description
1 polymer ?
#
loop_
_entity_poly.entity_id
_entity_poly.type
_entity_poly.pdbx_seq_one_letter_code
_entity_poly.pdbx_strand_id
1 'polypeptide(L)'
;YGHLAQVCGAMVDLAARVSLPIEAISTGGGLSIPYLAREARVDVAHYFGLWDAARKRIEAARGHPITLEIEPGRYLVAESGVLLSEVRAVKRQGRQHFVLVDAGFNALMRPAIYGAHHGIQLLPCDDTPRELVATVVGGPLCESGDVFTQGDGGVVLTRELPAARVGDLLVFEDSGAYGASMSSNYN
;
A
#
# COMPACT_ATOMS: atom_id res chain seq x y z
N TYR A 1 13.60 -12.54 0.53
CA TYR A 1 14.68 -12.40 -0.49
C TYR A 1 14.90 -13.67 -1.33
N GLY A 2 14.46 -14.86 -0.90
CA GLY A 2 14.59 -16.10 -1.68
C GLY A 2 13.96 -16.01 -3.07
N HIS A 3 12.76 -15.48 -3.19
CA HIS A 3 12.11 -15.22 -4.48
C HIS A 3 12.89 -14.21 -5.33
N LEU A 4 13.44 -13.17 -4.73
CA LEU A 4 14.22 -12.16 -5.46
C LEU A 4 15.46 -12.78 -6.10
N ALA A 5 16.18 -13.64 -5.37
CA ALA A 5 17.34 -14.34 -5.92
C ALA A 5 16.95 -15.23 -7.12
N GLN A 6 15.78 -15.88 -7.07
CA GLN A 6 15.26 -16.66 -8.20
C GLN A 6 14.95 -15.78 -9.42
N VAL A 7 14.33 -14.61 -9.20
CA VAL A 7 14.04 -13.63 -10.27
C VAL A 7 15.35 -13.12 -10.89
N CYS A 8 16.35 -12.79 -10.08
CA CYS A 8 17.68 -12.41 -10.57
C CYS A 8 18.32 -13.52 -11.41
N GLY A 9 18.21 -14.78 -10.99
CA GLY A 9 18.68 -15.93 -11.76
C GLY A 9 17.96 -16.07 -13.11
N ALA A 10 16.63 -15.96 -13.11
CA ALA A 10 15.83 -16.04 -14.33
C ALA A 10 16.17 -14.90 -15.32
N MET A 11 16.47 -13.69 -14.83
CA MET A 11 16.92 -12.58 -15.66
C MET A 11 18.25 -12.89 -16.35
N VAL A 12 19.21 -13.46 -15.62
CA VAL A 12 20.50 -13.88 -16.20
C VAL A 12 20.30 -14.95 -17.27
N ASP A 13 19.46 -15.94 -17.03
CA ASP A 13 19.16 -17.02 -17.97
C ASP A 13 18.44 -16.50 -19.23
N LEU A 14 17.52 -15.57 -19.05
CA LEU A 14 16.83 -14.90 -20.17
C LEU A 14 17.83 -14.10 -21.01
N ALA A 15 18.65 -13.28 -20.36
CA ALA A 15 19.68 -12.51 -21.04
C ALA A 15 20.64 -13.38 -21.84
N ALA A 16 20.98 -14.58 -21.38
CA ALA A 16 21.84 -15.52 -22.11
C ALA A 16 21.19 -16.05 -23.41
N ARG A 17 19.85 -16.07 -23.48
CA ARG A 17 19.09 -16.59 -24.66
C ARG A 17 18.78 -15.52 -25.70
N VAL A 18 18.79 -14.26 -25.31
CA VAL A 18 18.52 -13.14 -26.25
C VAL A 18 19.72 -12.91 -27.15
N SER A 19 19.51 -12.90 -28.46
CA SER A 19 20.57 -12.65 -29.47
C SER A 19 20.78 -11.16 -29.77
N LEU A 20 19.81 -10.31 -29.36
CA LEU A 20 19.88 -8.85 -29.55
C LEU A 20 20.87 -8.21 -28.58
N PRO A 21 21.41 -7.03 -28.89
CA PRO A 21 22.18 -6.24 -27.95
C PRO A 21 21.34 -5.90 -26.72
N ILE A 22 21.91 -6.07 -25.52
CA ILE A 22 21.28 -5.68 -24.26
C ILE A 22 22.14 -4.56 -23.66
N GLU A 23 21.59 -3.37 -23.54
CA GLU A 23 22.27 -2.19 -22.96
C GLU A 23 21.86 -1.96 -21.51
N ALA A 24 20.65 -2.39 -21.13
CA ALA A 24 20.10 -2.24 -19.80
C ALA A 24 19.27 -3.45 -19.39
N ILE A 25 19.17 -3.67 -18.10
CA ILE A 25 18.18 -4.55 -17.48
C ILE A 25 17.36 -3.76 -16.46
N SER A 26 16.03 -3.86 -16.53
CA SER A 26 15.15 -3.31 -15.50
C SER A 26 14.78 -4.40 -14.49
N THR A 27 14.89 -4.07 -13.21
CA THR A 27 14.40 -4.94 -12.13
C THR A 27 12.90 -4.84 -11.99
N GLY A 28 12.25 -3.94 -12.72
CA GLY A 28 10.85 -3.57 -12.54
C GLY A 28 10.59 -2.85 -11.23
N GLY A 29 9.34 -2.86 -10.81
CA GLY A 29 8.90 -2.29 -9.53
C GLY A 29 8.81 -3.34 -8.42
N GLY A 30 7.83 -3.15 -7.52
CA GLY A 30 7.49 -4.14 -6.49
C GLY A 30 8.21 -3.96 -5.15
N LEU A 31 9.09 -2.97 -5.00
CA LEU A 31 9.61 -2.59 -3.68
C LEU A 31 8.46 -2.15 -2.78
N SER A 32 8.29 -2.86 -1.65
CA SER A 32 7.23 -2.65 -0.67
C SER A 32 7.64 -1.65 0.40
N ILE A 33 6.62 -1.13 1.09
CA ILE A 33 6.75 -0.47 2.39
C ILE A 33 6.12 -1.34 3.48
N PRO A 34 6.43 -1.16 4.76
CA PRO A 34 5.70 -1.80 5.85
C PRO A 34 4.37 -1.09 6.05
N TYR A 35 3.25 -1.75 5.77
CA TYR A 35 1.90 -1.24 6.09
C TYR A 35 1.48 -1.59 7.52
N LEU A 36 2.14 -2.54 8.15
CA LEU A 36 1.90 -2.93 9.54
C LEU A 36 3.17 -2.69 10.36
N ALA A 37 3.03 -2.23 11.59
CA ALA A 37 4.16 -1.96 12.49
C ALA A 37 5.08 -3.18 12.71
N ARG A 38 4.57 -4.40 12.52
CA ARG A 38 5.35 -5.65 12.64
C ARG A 38 6.14 -6.01 11.39
N GLU A 39 5.91 -5.33 10.28
CA GLU A 39 6.58 -5.62 9.01
C GLU A 39 7.94 -4.93 8.98
N ALA A 40 8.95 -5.65 8.53
CA ALA A 40 10.28 -5.09 8.36
C ALA A 40 10.36 -4.23 7.09
N ARG A 41 11.08 -3.13 7.18
CA ARG A 41 11.44 -2.35 5.98
C ARG A 41 12.33 -3.18 5.05
N VAL A 42 12.20 -2.93 3.76
CA VAL A 42 13.07 -3.54 2.75
C VAL A 42 14.51 -3.09 2.98
N ASP A 43 15.42 -4.05 3.06
CA ASP A 43 16.86 -3.78 3.01
C ASP A 43 17.26 -3.48 1.56
N VAL A 44 17.35 -2.19 1.25
CA VAL A 44 17.64 -1.72 -0.12
C VAL A 44 19.07 -2.04 -0.55
N ALA A 45 20.02 -2.14 0.40
CA ALA A 45 21.40 -2.50 0.09
C ALA A 45 21.47 -3.97 -0.35
N HIS A 46 20.79 -4.86 0.37
CA HIS A 46 20.70 -6.27 0.00
C HIS A 46 19.95 -6.46 -1.32
N TYR A 47 18.81 -5.75 -1.51
CA TYR A 47 18.08 -5.74 -2.78
C TYR A 47 18.97 -5.35 -3.96
N PHE A 48 19.68 -4.22 -3.85
CA PHE A 48 20.61 -3.76 -4.87
C PHE A 48 21.73 -4.77 -5.10
N GLY A 49 22.30 -5.33 -4.04
CA GLY A 49 23.42 -6.30 -4.16
C GLY A 49 23.05 -7.54 -4.97
N LEU A 50 21.83 -8.05 -4.83
CA LEU A 50 21.35 -9.19 -5.62
C LEU A 50 21.23 -8.85 -7.12
N TRP A 51 20.67 -7.69 -7.44
CA TRP A 51 20.53 -7.24 -8.83
C TRP A 51 21.86 -6.84 -9.47
N ASP A 52 22.74 -6.18 -8.73
CA ASP A 52 24.08 -5.84 -9.22
C ASP A 52 24.93 -7.08 -9.49
N ALA A 53 24.79 -8.12 -8.68
CA ALA A 53 25.42 -9.41 -8.95
C ALA A 53 24.89 -10.05 -10.26
N ALA A 54 23.58 -9.99 -10.50
CA ALA A 54 22.97 -10.46 -11.75
C ALA A 54 23.46 -9.63 -12.95
N ARG A 55 23.46 -8.29 -12.83
CA ARG A 55 23.96 -7.38 -13.86
C ARG A 55 25.42 -7.71 -14.23
N LYS A 56 26.30 -7.87 -13.23
CA LYS A 56 27.72 -8.22 -13.47
C LYS A 56 27.89 -9.55 -14.19
N ARG A 57 27.03 -10.55 -13.92
CA ARG A 57 27.06 -11.82 -14.65
C ARG A 57 26.69 -11.64 -16.12
N ILE A 58 25.68 -10.78 -16.41
CA ILE A 58 25.26 -10.46 -17.77
C ILE A 58 26.37 -9.68 -18.49
N GLU A 59 26.98 -8.68 -17.85
CA GLU A 59 28.12 -7.94 -18.39
C GLU A 59 29.28 -8.87 -18.79
N ALA A 60 29.65 -9.77 -17.88
CA ALA A 60 30.73 -10.73 -18.16
C ALA A 60 30.41 -11.62 -19.38
N ALA A 61 29.16 -12.03 -19.53
CA ALA A 61 28.72 -12.86 -20.64
C ALA A 61 28.63 -12.08 -21.97
N ARG A 62 28.32 -10.79 -21.92
CA ARG A 62 28.12 -9.91 -23.08
C ARG A 62 29.40 -9.17 -23.53
N GLY A 63 30.34 -9.01 -22.62
CA GLY A 63 31.61 -8.32 -22.90
C GLY A 63 31.51 -6.79 -22.98
N HIS A 64 30.41 -6.19 -22.46
CA HIS A 64 30.19 -4.74 -22.42
C HIS A 64 29.37 -4.34 -21.18
N PRO A 65 29.46 -3.08 -20.74
CA PRO A 65 28.67 -2.59 -19.59
C PRO A 65 27.16 -2.71 -19.79
N ILE A 66 26.43 -3.03 -18.72
CA ILE A 66 24.99 -3.12 -18.68
C ILE A 66 24.46 -2.16 -17.61
N THR A 67 23.52 -1.31 -17.97
CA THR A 67 22.82 -0.42 -17.04
C THR A 67 21.80 -1.20 -16.21
N LEU A 68 21.73 -0.90 -14.90
CA LEU A 68 20.70 -1.42 -14.01
C LEU A 68 19.65 -0.33 -13.78
N GLU A 69 18.40 -0.65 -14.08
CA GLU A 69 17.25 0.23 -13.91
C GLU A 69 16.28 -0.33 -12.87
N ILE A 70 15.49 0.53 -12.23
CA ILE A 70 14.52 0.20 -11.20
C ILE A 70 13.31 1.12 -11.29
N GLU A 71 12.13 0.59 -11.01
CA GLU A 71 10.84 1.30 -11.05
C GLU A 71 10.13 1.28 -9.68
N PRO A 72 10.67 1.91 -8.62
CA PRO A 72 10.25 1.70 -7.23
C PRO A 72 9.08 2.60 -6.82
N GLY A 73 8.01 2.69 -7.63
CA GLY A 73 6.90 3.62 -7.45
C GLY A 73 6.33 3.66 -6.04
N ARG A 74 5.80 2.54 -5.53
CA ARG A 74 5.23 2.46 -4.17
C ARG A 74 6.22 2.88 -3.10
N TYR A 75 7.43 2.37 -3.16
CA TYR A 75 8.47 2.62 -2.17
C TYR A 75 8.81 4.12 -2.02
N LEU A 76 8.75 4.87 -3.13
CA LEU A 76 9.08 6.29 -3.12
C LEU A 76 7.95 7.19 -2.60
N VAL A 77 6.68 6.82 -2.85
CA VAL A 77 5.60 7.78 -2.65
C VAL A 77 4.49 7.33 -1.69
N ALA A 78 4.40 6.05 -1.30
CA ALA A 78 3.30 5.59 -0.46
C ALA A 78 3.26 6.34 0.88
N GLU A 79 4.38 6.42 1.59
CA GLU A 79 4.51 7.07 2.90
C GLU A 79 4.49 8.62 2.81
N SER A 80 4.53 9.20 1.59
CA SER A 80 4.54 10.66 1.40
C SER A 80 3.15 11.29 1.41
N GLY A 81 2.08 10.50 1.42
CA GLY A 81 0.71 11.00 1.33
C GLY A 81 -0.26 10.29 2.26
N VAL A 82 -1.26 11.04 2.67
CA VAL A 82 -2.38 10.55 3.47
C VAL A 82 -3.70 10.93 2.80
N LEU A 83 -4.75 10.16 3.06
CA LEU A 83 -6.12 10.57 2.81
C LEU A 83 -6.70 11.10 4.13
N LEU A 84 -7.18 12.34 4.10
CA LEU A 84 -7.87 12.97 5.21
C LEU A 84 -9.37 12.96 4.93
N SER A 85 -10.17 12.54 5.91
CA SER A 85 -11.63 12.43 5.75
C SER A 85 -12.35 12.79 7.04
N GLU A 86 -13.46 13.52 6.94
CA GLU A 86 -14.26 13.96 8.07
C GLU A 86 -15.28 12.89 8.48
N VAL A 87 -15.45 12.68 9.78
CA VAL A 87 -16.48 11.82 10.34
C VAL A 87 -17.85 12.49 10.20
N ARG A 88 -18.71 11.90 9.37
CA ARG A 88 -20.05 12.41 9.08
C ARG A 88 -21.16 11.76 9.91
N ALA A 89 -20.94 10.52 10.35
CA ALA A 89 -21.86 9.83 11.22
C ALA A 89 -21.17 8.78 12.07
N VAL A 90 -21.73 8.52 13.24
CA VAL A 90 -21.34 7.44 14.14
C VAL A 90 -22.59 6.67 14.52
N LYS A 91 -22.57 5.35 14.41
CA LYS A 91 -23.70 4.50 14.79
C LYS A 91 -23.26 3.20 15.46
N ARG A 92 -24.14 2.64 16.28
CA ARG A 92 -24.00 1.27 16.81
C ARG A 92 -25.06 0.38 16.16
N GLN A 93 -24.63 -0.82 15.77
CA GLN A 93 -25.55 -1.86 15.31
C GLN A 93 -25.14 -3.19 15.95
N GLY A 94 -25.95 -3.66 16.88
CA GLY A 94 -25.59 -4.79 17.73
C GLY A 94 -24.32 -4.48 18.55
N ARG A 95 -23.29 -5.30 18.37
CA ARG A 95 -21.98 -5.12 19.04
C ARG A 95 -21.00 -4.28 18.24
N GLN A 96 -21.31 -3.96 16.98
CA GLN A 96 -20.41 -3.23 16.09
C GLN A 96 -20.62 -1.73 16.23
N HIS A 97 -19.49 -1.02 16.26
CA HIS A 97 -19.40 0.42 16.20
C HIS A 97 -18.95 0.84 14.81
N PHE A 98 -19.73 1.70 14.17
CA PHE A 98 -19.45 2.20 12.82
C PHE A 98 -19.12 3.68 12.86
N VAL A 99 -18.09 4.06 12.16
CA VAL A 99 -17.73 5.43 11.84
C VAL A 99 -17.84 5.60 10.33
N LEU A 100 -18.69 6.52 9.89
CA LEU A 100 -18.90 6.82 8.48
C LEU A 100 -18.25 8.16 8.15
N VAL A 101 -17.41 8.16 7.12
CA VAL A 101 -16.64 9.32 6.70
C VAL A 101 -17.10 9.82 5.33
N ASP A 102 -16.64 11.00 4.91
CA ASP A 102 -17.00 11.61 3.63
C ASP A 102 -16.15 11.15 2.44
N ALA A 103 -15.08 10.39 2.66
CA ALA A 103 -14.36 9.69 1.61
C ALA A 103 -14.85 8.25 1.48
N GLY A 104 -14.92 7.72 0.26
CA GLY A 104 -15.23 6.33 -0.03
C GLY A 104 -14.09 5.60 -0.75
N PHE A 105 -14.31 4.34 -1.13
CA PHE A 105 -13.33 3.58 -1.88
C PHE A 105 -13.00 4.22 -3.25
N ASN A 106 -13.85 5.11 -3.75
CA ASN A 106 -13.57 5.89 -4.94
C ASN A 106 -12.38 6.86 -4.76
N ALA A 107 -12.04 7.23 -3.51
CA ALA A 107 -10.84 8.02 -3.17
C ALA A 107 -9.65 7.13 -2.79
N LEU A 108 -9.88 6.00 -2.11
CA LEU A 108 -8.85 5.03 -1.70
C LEU A 108 -9.36 3.60 -1.93
N MET A 109 -9.14 3.08 -3.13
CA MET A 109 -9.74 1.84 -3.59
C MET A 109 -9.08 0.56 -3.04
N ARG A 110 -7.84 0.63 -2.60
CA ARG A 110 -7.04 -0.54 -2.24
C ARG A 110 -7.64 -1.45 -1.16
N PRO A 111 -8.25 -0.94 -0.06
CA PRO A 111 -8.95 -1.80 0.90
C PRO A 111 -10.07 -2.62 0.24
N ALA A 112 -10.86 -2.00 -0.63
CA ALA A 112 -12.01 -2.67 -1.27
C ALA A 112 -11.59 -3.72 -2.31
N ILE A 113 -10.55 -3.46 -3.12
CA ILE A 113 -10.14 -4.38 -4.18
C ILE A 113 -9.22 -5.49 -3.65
N TYR A 114 -8.30 -5.15 -2.76
CA TYR A 114 -7.21 -6.04 -2.38
C TYR A 114 -7.21 -6.44 -0.91
N GLY A 115 -8.20 -6.00 -0.11
CA GLY A 115 -8.14 -6.13 1.34
C GLY A 115 -6.91 -5.45 1.94
N ALA A 116 -6.34 -4.46 1.24
CA ALA A 116 -5.08 -3.84 1.64
C ALA A 116 -5.23 -3.04 2.93
N HIS A 117 -4.29 -3.24 3.84
CA HIS A 117 -4.22 -2.47 5.07
C HIS A 117 -3.70 -1.06 4.79
N HIS A 118 -4.35 -0.07 5.42
CA HIS A 118 -3.83 1.27 5.63
C HIS A 118 -3.94 1.59 7.12
N GLY A 119 -2.95 2.24 7.71
CA GLY A 119 -3.04 2.78 9.06
C GLY A 119 -4.19 3.80 9.12
N ILE A 120 -4.92 3.81 10.23
CA ILE A 120 -6.00 4.78 10.45
C ILE A 120 -5.77 5.45 11.79
N GLN A 121 -5.67 6.78 11.78
CA GLN A 121 -5.56 7.59 12.99
C GLN A 121 -6.75 8.51 13.11
N LEU A 122 -7.26 8.68 14.33
CA LEU A 122 -8.27 9.69 14.64
C LEU A 122 -7.58 10.99 15.08
N LEU A 123 -7.95 12.10 14.46
CA LEU A 123 -7.63 13.45 14.90
C LEU A 123 -8.91 14.06 15.50
N PRO A 124 -9.04 14.11 16.84
CA PRO A 124 -10.21 14.67 17.47
C PRO A 124 -10.32 16.17 17.21
N CYS A 125 -11.54 16.67 17.09
CA CYS A 125 -11.81 18.11 16.99
C CYS A 125 -11.82 18.80 18.38
N ASP A 126 -11.67 18.06 19.47
CA ASP A 126 -11.60 18.55 20.84
C ASP A 126 -10.58 17.76 21.68
N ASP A 127 -10.20 18.29 22.85
CA ASP A 127 -9.23 17.68 23.76
C ASP A 127 -9.87 16.68 24.75
N THR A 128 -11.13 16.28 24.52
CA THR A 128 -11.81 15.33 25.42
C THR A 128 -11.16 13.95 25.33
N PRO A 129 -10.79 13.33 26.45
CA PRO A 129 -10.29 11.95 26.44
C PRO A 129 -11.28 10.98 25.79
N ARG A 130 -10.76 10.06 24.99
CA ARG A 130 -11.55 9.06 24.25
C ARG A 130 -11.12 7.65 24.65
N GLU A 131 -12.08 6.79 24.93
CA GLU A 131 -11.83 5.37 25.08
C GLU A 131 -11.55 4.71 23.72
N LEU A 132 -10.80 3.62 23.72
CA LEU A 132 -10.58 2.82 22.50
C LEU A 132 -11.82 1.94 22.25
N VAL A 133 -12.27 1.90 21.01
CA VAL A 133 -13.44 1.15 20.56
C VAL A 133 -13.11 0.38 19.28
N ALA A 134 -13.47 -0.90 19.25
CA ALA A 134 -13.39 -1.71 18.04
C ALA A 134 -14.35 -1.16 16.98
N THR A 135 -13.82 -0.52 15.96
CA THR A 135 -14.55 0.32 15.00
C THR A 135 -14.45 -0.23 13.58
N VAL A 136 -15.58 -0.25 12.88
CA VAL A 136 -15.66 -0.40 11.43
C VAL A 136 -15.70 1.00 10.81
N VAL A 137 -14.84 1.27 9.82
CA VAL A 137 -14.82 2.53 9.10
C VAL A 137 -15.36 2.33 7.69
N GLY A 138 -16.43 3.04 7.35
CA GLY A 138 -17.08 3.00 6.04
C GLY A 138 -17.18 4.37 5.39
N GLY A 139 -17.28 4.37 4.05
CA GLY A 139 -17.48 5.57 3.26
C GLY A 139 -18.97 5.90 3.01
N PRO A 140 -19.24 6.91 2.15
CA PRO A 140 -20.58 7.42 1.89
C PRO A 140 -21.27 6.73 0.70
N LEU A 141 -20.59 5.83 -0.03
CA LEU A 141 -21.10 5.31 -1.28
C LEU A 141 -22.23 4.30 -1.06
N CYS A 142 -23.21 4.25 -1.98
CA CYS A 142 -24.29 3.28 -1.96
C CYS A 142 -23.80 1.91 -2.46
N GLU A 143 -22.79 1.36 -1.79
CA GLU A 143 -22.10 0.13 -2.14
C GLU A 143 -21.64 -0.59 -0.86
N SER A 144 -21.97 -1.87 -0.73
CA SER A 144 -21.65 -2.67 0.47
C SER A 144 -20.14 -2.85 0.69
N GLY A 145 -19.34 -2.77 -0.36
CA GLY A 145 -17.89 -2.83 -0.32
C GLY A 145 -17.21 -1.53 0.10
N ASP A 146 -17.97 -0.44 0.37
CA ASP A 146 -17.40 0.84 0.77
C ASP A 146 -16.98 0.85 2.26
N VAL A 147 -16.03 0.00 2.57
CA VAL A 147 -15.47 -0.21 3.91
C VAL A 147 -13.95 -0.17 3.85
N PHE A 148 -13.34 0.72 4.63
CA PHE A 148 -11.87 0.84 4.71
C PHE A 148 -11.24 -0.22 5.62
N THR A 149 -11.99 -0.69 6.60
CA THR A 149 -11.55 -1.71 7.55
C THR A 149 -11.99 -3.10 7.09
N GLN A 150 -11.50 -3.53 5.94
CA GLN A 150 -11.75 -4.88 5.44
C GLN A 150 -10.43 -5.59 5.09
N GLY A 151 -10.48 -6.90 5.08
CA GLY A 151 -9.39 -7.78 4.69
C GLY A 151 -9.71 -8.54 3.41
N ASP A 152 -8.93 -9.55 3.13
CA ASP A 152 -9.07 -10.39 1.94
C ASP A 152 -10.49 -10.92 1.77
N GLY A 153 -10.97 -10.89 0.53
CA GLY A 153 -12.31 -11.36 0.20
C GLY A 153 -13.45 -10.47 0.71
N GLY A 154 -13.17 -9.23 1.12
CA GLY A 154 -14.19 -8.28 1.61
C GLY A 154 -14.67 -8.54 3.03
N VAL A 155 -13.92 -9.34 3.80
CA VAL A 155 -14.25 -9.60 5.21
C VAL A 155 -14.13 -8.32 6.01
N VAL A 156 -15.23 -7.87 6.61
CA VAL A 156 -15.25 -6.67 7.46
C VAL A 156 -14.50 -6.94 8.75
N LEU A 157 -13.53 -6.11 9.02
CA LEU A 157 -12.68 -6.13 10.22
C LEU A 157 -12.97 -4.91 11.07
N THR A 158 -12.45 -4.89 12.29
CA THR A 158 -12.44 -3.71 13.16
C THR A 158 -11.03 -3.19 13.36
N ARG A 159 -10.94 -1.91 13.71
CA ARG A 159 -9.73 -1.26 14.21
C ARG A 159 -10.00 -0.70 15.60
N GLU A 160 -9.06 -0.85 16.51
CA GLU A 160 -9.09 -0.17 17.80
C GLU A 160 -8.76 1.30 17.58
N LEU A 161 -9.77 2.16 17.61
CA LEU A 161 -9.65 3.60 17.42
C LEU A 161 -10.22 4.32 18.64
N PRO A 162 -9.74 5.52 18.97
CA PRO A 162 -10.44 6.38 19.92
C PRO A 162 -11.88 6.60 19.47
N ALA A 163 -12.83 6.63 20.42
CA ALA A 163 -14.25 6.79 20.11
C ALA A 163 -14.48 8.09 19.31
N ALA A 164 -14.81 7.97 18.04
CA ALA A 164 -14.99 9.09 17.13
C ALA A 164 -16.31 9.83 17.40
N ARG A 165 -16.33 11.12 17.06
CA ARG A 165 -17.51 11.98 17.02
C ARG A 165 -17.65 12.62 15.66
N VAL A 166 -18.85 13.04 15.31
CA VAL A 166 -19.08 13.81 14.07
C VAL A 166 -18.25 15.09 14.11
N GLY A 167 -17.54 15.38 13.01
CA GLY A 167 -16.61 16.49 12.88
C GLY A 167 -15.16 16.15 13.20
N ASP A 168 -14.85 14.99 13.81
CA ASP A 168 -13.48 14.50 13.90
C ASP A 168 -12.94 14.17 12.53
N LEU A 169 -11.62 14.09 12.39
CA LEU A 169 -10.96 13.69 11.14
C LEU A 169 -10.32 12.32 11.29
N LEU A 170 -10.43 11.49 10.25
CA LEU A 170 -9.64 10.28 10.09
C LEU A 170 -8.53 10.50 9.08
N VAL A 171 -7.33 10.08 9.43
CA VAL A 171 -6.16 10.04 8.57
C VAL A 171 -5.93 8.60 8.16
N PHE A 172 -5.96 8.34 6.84
CA PHE A 172 -5.56 7.05 6.27
C PHE A 172 -4.12 7.18 5.78
N GLU A 173 -3.21 6.50 6.45
CA GLU A 173 -1.78 6.55 6.20
C GLU A 173 -1.40 5.84 4.90
N ASP A 174 -0.18 6.10 4.42
CA ASP A 174 0.43 5.41 3.28
C ASP A 174 -0.40 5.46 1.99
N SER A 175 -1.15 6.55 1.78
CA SER A 175 -2.04 6.74 0.65
C SER A 175 -1.39 7.45 -0.54
N GLY A 176 -0.09 7.80 -0.47
CA GLY A 176 0.61 8.50 -1.54
C GLY A 176 0.79 7.67 -2.81
N ALA A 177 0.84 6.32 -2.68
CA ALA A 177 0.78 5.42 -3.82
C ALA A 177 -0.63 4.83 -3.95
N TYR A 178 -1.18 4.86 -5.17
CA TYR A 178 -2.47 4.25 -5.53
C TYR A 178 -3.71 4.85 -4.85
N GLY A 179 -3.59 5.95 -4.11
CA GLY A 179 -4.72 6.77 -3.68
C GLY A 179 -5.28 7.53 -4.89
N ALA A 180 -4.70 8.67 -5.22
CA ALA A 180 -5.16 9.50 -6.32
C ALA A 180 -5.11 8.79 -7.69
N SER A 181 -4.08 7.96 -7.96
CA SER A 181 -3.93 7.29 -9.26
C SER A 181 -4.96 6.19 -9.54
N MET A 182 -5.60 5.64 -8.50
CA MET A 182 -6.69 4.66 -8.62
C MET A 182 -8.05 5.26 -8.26
N SER A 183 -8.11 6.56 -7.98
CA SER A 183 -9.37 7.22 -7.69
C SER A 183 -10.32 7.18 -8.90
N SER A 184 -11.60 7.20 -8.63
CA SER A 184 -12.63 7.13 -9.67
C SER A 184 -13.80 8.05 -9.33
N ASN A 185 -14.68 8.25 -10.33
CA ASN A 185 -15.95 8.96 -10.18
C ASN A 185 -17.12 7.98 -9.95
N TYR A 186 -16.84 6.76 -9.47
CA TYR A 186 -17.86 5.77 -9.20
C TYR A 186 -18.80 6.25 -8.09
N ASN A 187 -20.12 6.16 -8.36
CA ASN A 187 -21.24 6.47 -7.47
C ASN A 187 -21.28 7.96 -7.14
#